data_83049e1fbc7c0208331df132c875beb1
#
_entry.id   83049e1fbc7c0208331df132c875beb1
#
_cell.length_a   1.000
_cell.length_b   1.000
_cell.length_c   1.000
_cell.angle_alpha   90.00
_cell.angle_beta   90.00
_cell.angle_gamma   90.00
#
_symmetry.space_group_name_H-M   'P 1'
#
loop_
_entity.id
_entity.type
_entity.pdbx_description
1 polymer ?
#
loop_
_entity_poly.entity_id
_entity_poly.type
_entity_poly.pdbx_seq_one_letter_code
_entity_poly.pdbx_strand_id
1 'polypeptide(L)'
;MLSYLYACILLLLPPIFQDGSPNPIMHLSFQEKDWYLDLRLAGFDGIDPTTLDQRKLHRWFEKISNQVNLLPVSAHYDNRQIVPEKAGRRVMVSEMDKWMDMIHLHLGKKLKVPYRTLYPKLTVKQLQKLKEKLLASYTTYYNKSIYNRSHNLELSTKAIDHLVVMPGETFSFNEIVGQRTIKRGYKEAKIIVKGEYSEGIGGGICQTSSTLFNCVDQADLTIVERKSHSKEVPYVPKERDATVSWGGPDFKFKNQRKDPILIVSEAGNGRVTVQVFTSS
;
A
#
# COMPACT_ATOMS: atom_id res chain seq x y z
N MET A 1 20.09 -28.12 -26.08
CA MET A 1 18.95 -28.37 -26.97
C MET A 1 17.69 -28.30 -26.10
N LEU A 2 17.10 -27.14 -25.96
CA LEU A 2 15.77 -26.96 -25.32
C LEU A 2 14.78 -26.58 -26.42
N SER A 3 13.84 -27.47 -26.66
CA SER A 3 12.75 -27.35 -27.61
C SER A 3 11.67 -26.43 -27.00
N TYR A 4 11.44 -25.26 -27.59
CA TYR A 4 10.30 -24.41 -27.27
C TYR A 4 9.06 -24.93 -28.00
N LEU A 5 8.10 -25.50 -27.24
CA LEU A 5 6.76 -25.76 -27.75
C LEU A 5 5.99 -24.43 -27.82
N TYR A 6 5.84 -23.90 -29.02
CA TYR A 6 4.87 -22.86 -29.33
C TYR A 6 3.49 -23.52 -29.39
N ALA A 7 2.65 -23.29 -28.36
CA ALA A 7 1.25 -23.60 -28.43
C ALA A 7 0.58 -22.60 -29.38
N CYS A 8 0.37 -22.98 -30.63
CA CYS A 8 -0.52 -22.31 -31.57
C CYS A 8 -1.96 -22.40 -31.02
N ILE A 9 -2.45 -21.33 -30.39
CA ILE A 9 -3.88 -21.16 -30.15
C ILE A 9 -4.48 -20.82 -31.50
N LEU A 10 -5.04 -21.83 -32.14
CA LEU A 10 -5.90 -21.69 -33.34
C LEU A 10 -7.12 -20.86 -32.89
N LEU A 11 -7.16 -19.59 -33.22
CA LEU A 11 -8.35 -18.76 -33.18
C LEU A 11 -9.33 -19.34 -34.23
N LEU A 12 -10.27 -20.17 -33.79
CA LEU A 12 -11.45 -20.54 -34.57
C LEU A 12 -12.25 -19.27 -34.81
N LEU A 13 -12.07 -18.66 -35.97
CA LEU A 13 -12.95 -17.60 -36.44
C LEU A 13 -14.36 -18.25 -36.61
N PRO A 14 -15.41 -17.67 -36.02
CA PRO A 14 -16.75 -18.19 -36.20
C PRO A 14 -17.17 -18.05 -37.66
N PRO A 15 -18.02 -18.94 -38.16
CA PRO A 15 -18.48 -18.91 -39.55
C PRO A 15 -19.14 -17.57 -39.89
N ILE A 16 -18.76 -17.02 -41.05
CA ILE A 16 -19.36 -15.82 -41.61
C ILE A 16 -20.81 -16.18 -42.01
N PHE A 17 -21.80 -15.60 -41.32
CA PHE A 17 -23.20 -15.70 -41.71
C PHE A 17 -23.43 -14.94 -43.02
N GLN A 18 -24.00 -15.62 -44.02
CA GLN A 18 -24.27 -15.10 -45.37
C GLN A 18 -25.60 -14.30 -45.47
N ASP A 19 -26.31 -14.09 -44.35
CA ASP A 19 -27.66 -13.50 -44.38
C ASP A 19 -27.70 -11.95 -44.17
N GLY A 20 -26.55 -11.30 -44.16
CA GLY A 20 -26.48 -9.83 -44.01
C GLY A 20 -26.84 -9.30 -42.63
N SER A 21 -27.18 -10.13 -41.67
CA SER A 21 -27.40 -9.73 -40.28
C SER A 21 -26.06 -9.41 -39.60
N PRO A 22 -26.00 -8.34 -38.79
CA PRO A 22 -24.76 -7.99 -38.09
C PRO A 22 -24.38 -9.14 -37.16
N ASN A 23 -23.10 -9.55 -37.23
CA ASN A 23 -22.56 -10.58 -36.34
C ASN A 23 -22.80 -10.18 -34.89
N PRO A 24 -23.56 -10.95 -34.08
CA PRO A 24 -23.93 -10.57 -32.71
C PRO A 24 -22.76 -10.71 -31.72
N ILE A 25 -21.55 -10.38 -32.17
CA ILE A 25 -20.34 -10.36 -31.32
C ILE A 25 -20.08 -8.95 -30.83
N MET A 26 -19.98 -8.80 -29.51
CA MET A 26 -19.45 -7.62 -28.88
C MET A 26 -17.93 -7.75 -28.75
N HIS A 27 -17.21 -6.76 -29.24
CA HIS A 27 -15.76 -6.71 -29.20
C HIS A 27 -15.28 -5.52 -28.32
N LEU A 28 -14.63 -5.80 -27.22
CA LEU A 28 -14.02 -4.81 -26.34
C LEU A 28 -12.51 -4.86 -26.46
N SER A 29 -11.87 -3.69 -26.34
CA SER A 29 -10.42 -3.57 -26.43
C SER A 29 -9.86 -2.60 -25.40
N PHE A 30 -8.68 -2.96 -24.86
CA PHE A 30 -7.89 -2.09 -23.99
C PHE A 30 -6.41 -2.40 -24.18
N GLN A 31 -5.63 -1.42 -24.66
CA GLN A 31 -4.21 -1.61 -25.05
C GLN A 31 -4.08 -2.77 -26.05
N GLU A 32 -3.29 -3.79 -25.73
CA GLU A 32 -3.08 -4.97 -26.58
C GLU A 32 -4.03 -6.14 -26.24
N LYS A 33 -5.03 -5.92 -25.38
CA LYS A 33 -6.01 -6.92 -24.99
C LYS A 33 -7.33 -6.70 -25.70
N ASP A 34 -7.87 -7.77 -26.21
CA ASP A 34 -9.19 -7.81 -26.84
C ASP A 34 -10.06 -8.87 -26.15
N TRP A 35 -11.35 -8.60 -25.99
CA TRP A 35 -12.36 -9.51 -25.46
C TRP A 35 -13.53 -9.57 -26.42
N TYR A 36 -14.03 -10.77 -26.60
CA TYR A 36 -15.15 -11.06 -27.49
C TYR A 36 -16.24 -11.78 -26.72
N LEU A 37 -17.50 -11.41 -26.95
CA LEU A 37 -18.68 -12.09 -26.45
C LEU A 37 -19.68 -12.26 -27.57
N ASP A 38 -20.04 -13.51 -27.84
CA ASP A 38 -21.22 -13.82 -28.63
C ASP A 38 -22.45 -13.51 -27.77
N LEU A 39 -23.20 -12.49 -28.12
CA LEU A 39 -24.37 -12.04 -27.35
C LEU A 39 -25.52 -13.07 -27.32
N ARG A 40 -25.53 -14.06 -28.22
CA ARG A 40 -26.46 -15.20 -28.12
C ARG A 40 -26.27 -15.99 -26.84
N LEU A 41 -25.06 -16.05 -26.32
CA LEU A 41 -24.76 -16.63 -24.99
C LEU A 41 -25.36 -15.81 -23.83
N ALA A 42 -25.67 -14.54 -24.10
CA ALA A 42 -26.39 -13.67 -23.20
C ALA A 42 -27.88 -13.52 -23.54
N GLY A 43 -28.43 -14.43 -24.40
CA GLY A 43 -29.84 -14.49 -24.72
C GLY A 43 -30.30 -13.59 -25.86
N PHE A 44 -29.41 -12.80 -26.47
CA PHE A 44 -29.77 -11.92 -27.58
C PHE A 44 -30.12 -12.74 -28.85
N ASP A 45 -31.32 -12.57 -29.38
CA ASP A 45 -31.79 -13.25 -30.56
C ASP A 45 -31.24 -12.70 -31.88
N GLY A 46 -30.51 -11.61 -31.84
CA GLY A 46 -29.94 -10.92 -33.00
C GLY A 46 -30.78 -9.74 -33.52
N ILE A 47 -31.99 -9.56 -33.03
CA ILE A 47 -32.98 -8.60 -33.52
C ILE A 47 -33.49 -7.72 -32.35
N ASP A 48 -34.09 -8.33 -31.34
CA ASP A 48 -34.77 -7.63 -30.25
C ASP A 48 -33.82 -7.47 -29.02
N PRO A 49 -33.43 -6.22 -28.68
CA PRO A 49 -32.61 -5.96 -27.50
C PRO A 49 -33.22 -6.44 -26.18
N THR A 50 -34.54 -6.57 -26.11
CA THR A 50 -35.25 -7.03 -24.90
C THR A 50 -34.98 -8.49 -24.57
N THR A 51 -34.51 -9.28 -25.53
CA THR A 51 -34.11 -10.68 -25.33
C THR A 51 -32.76 -10.82 -24.61
N LEU A 52 -31.96 -9.74 -24.55
CA LEU A 52 -30.65 -9.73 -23.95
C LEU A 52 -30.75 -9.85 -22.42
N ASP A 53 -30.11 -10.86 -21.83
CA ASP A 53 -29.91 -10.94 -20.38
C ASP A 53 -28.86 -9.91 -19.93
N GLN A 54 -29.33 -8.74 -19.59
CA GLN A 54 -28.47 -7.61 -19.14
C GLN A 54 -27.58 -8.00 -17.95
N ARG A 55 -28.03 -8.89 -17.05
CA ARG A 55 -27.23 -9.36 -15.92
C ARG A 55 -26.04 -10.21 -16.35
N LYS A 56 -26.19 -11.01 -17.41
CA LYS A 56 -25.07 -11.79 -17.98
C LYS A 56 -24.04 -10.87 -18.62
N LEU A 57 -24.48 -9.86 -19.37
CA LEU A 57 -23.60 -8.90 -20.02
C LEU A 57 -22.88 -8.02 -18.99
N HIS A 58 -23.61 -7.52 -17.99
CA HIS A 58 -23.02 -6.75 -16.88
C HIS A 58 -21.91 -7.56 -16.16
N ARG A 59 -22.14 -8.83 -15.83
CA ARG A 59 -21.11 -9.70 -15.22
C ARG A 59 -19.90 -9.90 -16.13
N TRP A 60 -20.08 -9.91 -17.45
CA TRP A 60 -18.95 -9.95 -18.38
C TRP A 60 -18.16 -8.65 -18.36
N PHE A 61 -18.82 -7.50 -18.29
CA PHE A 61 -18.17 -6.21 -18.12
C PHE A 61 -17.38 -6.13 -16.80
N GLU A 62 -17.94 -6.63 -15.70
CA GLU A 62 -17.23 -6.69 -14.43
C GLU A 62 -15.96 -7.57 -14.48
N LYS A 63 -16.02 -8.71 -15.17
CA LYS A 63 -14.82 -9.55 -15.37
C LYS A 63 -13.72 -8.81 -16.13
N ILE A 64 -14.06 -8.01 -17.13
CA ILE A 64 -13.12 -7.18 -17.88
C ILE A 64 -12.60 -6.04 -16.97
N SER A 65 -13.51 -5.39 -16.24
CA SER A 65 -13.16 -4.36 -15.26
C SER A 65 -12.09 -4.84 -14.27
N ASN A 66 -12.25 -6.04 -13.70
CA ASN A 66 -11.29 -6.63 -12.77
C ASN A 66 -9.90 -6.90 -13.40
N GLN A 67 -9.83 -7.10 -14.72
CA GLN A 67 -8.56 -7.28 -15.43
C GLN A 67 -7.90 -5.97 -15.85
N VAL A 68 -8.69 -4.89 -16.00
CA VAL A 68 -8.22 -3.57 -16.47
C VAL A 68 -7.95 -2.63 -15.32
N ASN A 69 -8.72 -2.71 -14.23
CA ASN A 69 -8.56 -1.84 -13.07
C ASN A 69 -7.14 -1.92 -12.50
N LEU A 70 -6.62 -0.76 -12.14
CA LEU A 70 -5.31 -0.64 -11.50
C LEU A 70 -5.39 0.44 -10.42
N LEU A 71 -4.96 0.12 -9.21
CA LEU A 71 -4.86 1.11 -8.15
C LEU A 71 -3.68 2.04 -8.40
N PRO A 72 -3.80 3.34 -8.07
CA PRO A 72 -2.67 4.26 -8.13
C PRO A 72 -1.65 3.92 -7.03
N VAL A 73 -0.39 4.13 -7.33
CA VAL A 73 0.71 4.00 -6.37
C VAL A 73 1.27 5.40 -6.12
N SER A 74 1.29 5.82 -4.86
CA SER A 74 1.92 7.09 -4.47
C SER A 74 3.43 7.01 -4.52
N ALA A 75 4.09 8.13 -4.78
CA ALA A 75 5.54 8.23 -4.61
C ALA A 75 5.90 7.88 -3.16
N HIS A 76 6.96 7.12 -2.99
CA HIS A 76 7.42 6.66 -1.67
C HIS A 76 8.94 6.46 -1.68
N TYR A 77 9.51 6.25 -0.50
CA TYR A 77 10.89 5.84 -0.38
C TYR A 77 11.01 4.30 -0.31
N ASP A 78 11.94 3.74 -1.08
CA ASP A 78 12.44 2.37 -0.93
C ASP A 78 13.96 2.44 -0.73
N ASN A 79 14.46 1.92 0.40
CA ASN A 79 15.88 2.00 0.78
C ASN A 79 16.47 3.42 0.59
N ARG A 80 15.75 4.47 1.03
CA ARG A 80 16.10 5.90 0.90
C ARG A 80 16.10 6.45 -0.54
N GLN A 81 15.74 5.65 -1.54
CA GLN A 81 15.56 6.09 -2.91
C GLN A 81 14.08 6.40 -3.19
N ILE A 82 13.83 7.43 -3.97
CA ILE A 82 12.47 7.78 -4.35
C ILE A 82 12.00 6.85 -5.47
N VAL A 83 10.92 6.12 -5.20
CA VAL A 83 10.15 5.39 -6.21
C VAL A 83 9.04 6.31 -6.68
N PRO A 84 8.97 6.64 -7.99
CA PRO A 84 7.98 7.57 -8.49
C PRO A 84 6.56 7.00 -8.43
N GLU A 85 5.62 7.92 -8.38
CA GLU A 85 4.21 7.60 -8.42
C GLU A 85 3.80 6.97 -9.76
N LYS A 86 2.73 6.15 -9.69
CA LYS A 86 2.08 5.59 -10.87
C LYS A 86 0.59 5.86 -10.81
N ALA A 87 0.03 6.44 -11.88
CA ALA A 87 -1.39 6.61 -12.01
C ALA A 87 -2.09 5.23 -12.11
N GLY A 88 -3.22 5.12 -11.47
CA GLY A 88 -4.14 3.99 -11.60
C GLY A 88 -5.23 4.28 -12.65
N ARG A 89 -6.16 3.35 -12.74
CA ARG A 89 -7.36 3.48 -13.59
C ARG A 89 -8.51 2.66 -13.04
N ARG A 90 -9.72 3.13 -13.29
CA ARG A 90 -10.95 2.40 -12.95
C ARG A 90 -11.88 2.40 -14.15
N VAL A 91 -12.27 1.23 -14.61
CA VAL A 91 -13.25 1.05 -15.68
C VAL A 91 -14.59 1.63 -15.24
N MET A 92 -15.24 2.32 -16.15
CA MET A 92 -16.57 2.92 -15.95
C MET A 92 -17.61 1.93 -16.46
N VAL A 93 -17.91 0.87 -15.67
CA VAL A 93 -18.86 -0.18 -16.03
C VAL A 93 -20.23 0.42 -16.34
N SER A 94 -20.66 1.44 -15.60
CA SER A 94 -21.93 2.14 -15.87
C SER A 94 -22.01 2.81 -17.24
N GLU A 95 -20.88 3.17 -17.86
CA GLU A 95 -20.87 3.67 -19.24
C GLU A 95 -20.99 2.50 -20.22
N MET A 96 -20.45 1.33 -19.89
CA MET A 96 -20.61 0.12 -20.69
C MET A 96 -22.03 -0.42 -20.61
N ASP A 97 -22.69 -0.32 -19.45
CA ASP A 97 -24.09 -0.72 -19.27
C ASP A 97 -25.04 0.06 -20.18
N LYS A 98 -24.77 1.33 -20.46
CA LYS A 98 -25.56 2.14 -21.40
C LYS A 98 -25.55 1.59 -22.85
N TRP A 99 -24.54 0.79 -23.20
CA TRP A 99 -24.49 0.15 -24.52
C TRP A 99 -25.55 -0.91 -24.69
N MET A 100 -26.10 -1.48 -23.60
CA MET A 100 -27.16 -2.49 -23.64
C MET A 100 -28.45 -1.91 -24.26
N ASP A 101 -28.76 -0.63 -23.97
CA ASP A 101 -29.98 0.01 -24.47
C ASP A 101 -29.95 0.22 -26.00
N MET A 102 -28.74 0.29 -26.57
CA MET A 102 -28.53 0.51 -28.01
C MET A 102 -27.57 -0.53 -28.59
N ILE A 103 -27.78 -1.80 -28.22
CA ILE A 103 -26.81 -2.87 -28.47
C ILE A 103 -26.45 -3.02 -29.96
N HIS A 104 -27.45 -2.83 -30.88
CA HIS A 104 -27.19 -2.96 -32.31
C HIS A 104 -26.20 -1.91 -32.85
N LEU A 105 -26.07 -0.74 -32.20
CA LEU A 105 -25.10 0.26 -32.63
C LEU A 105 -23.66 -0.17 -32.32
N HIS A 106 -23.51 -1.23 -31.53
CA HIS A 106 -22.22 -1.69 -31.02
C HIS A 106 -21.79 -3.06 -31.57
N LEU A 107 -22.72 -3.76 -32.30
CA LEU A 107 -22.41 -5.03 -32.91
C LEU A 107 -21.33 -4.93 -33.99
N GLY A 108 -20.39 -5.86 -33.99
CA GLY A 108 -19.30 -5.93 -34.96
C GLY A 108 -18.29 -4.78 -34.89
N LYS A 109 -18.42 -3.87 -33.94
CA LYS A 109 -17.49 -2.75 -33.74
C LYS A 109 -16.51 -3.04 -32.64
N LYS A 110 -15.25 -2.62 -32.82
CA LYS A 110 -14.23 -2.63 -31.78
C LYS A 110 -14.45 -1.43 -30.85
N LEU A 111 -14.95 -1.69 -29.65
CA LEU A 111 -15.21 -0.68 -28.63
C LEU A 111 -14.04 -0.59 -27.64
N LYS A 112 -13.63 0.61 -27.33
CA LYS A 112 -12.62 0.82 -26.30
C LYS A 112 -13.27 0.77 -24.92
N VAL A 113 -12.69 0.02 -24.00
CA VAL A 113 -13.12 -0.03 -22.59
C VAL A 113 -13.00 1.38 -21.97
N PRO A 114 -14.12 2.00 -21.54
CA PRO A 114 -14.08 3.32 -20.94
C PRO A 114 -13.50 3.25 -19.53
N TYR A 115 -12.59 4.14 -19.19
CA TYR A 115 -12.01 4.21 -17.86
C TYR A 115 -11.74 5.65 -17.46
N ARG A 116 -11.67 5.88 -16.15
CA ARG A 116 -11.14 7.12 -15.57
C ARG A 116 -9.77 6.87 -14.96
N THR A 117 -8.87 7.83 -15.09
CA THR A 117 -7.58 7.83 -14.41
C THR A 117 -7.78 8.05 -12.91
N LEU A 118 -7.07 7.26 -12.12
CA LEU A 118 -6.94 7.45 -10.68
C LEU A 118 -5.57 8.06 -10.40
N TYR A 119 -5.56 9.23 -9.76
CA TYR A 119 -4.32 9.90 -9.41
C TYR A 119 -3.80 9.41 -8.06
N PRO A 120 -2.48 9.30 -7.89
CA PRO A 120 -1.86 8.99 -6.62
C PRO A 120 -2.08 10.11 -5.61
N LYS A 121 -2.07 9.78 -4.33
CA LYS A 121 -2.22 10.76 -3.23
C LYS A 121 -0.96 11.60 -3.01
N LEU A 122 0.21 11.10 -3.41
CA LEU A 122 1.50 11.76 -3.24
C LEU A 122 2.34 11.60 -4.50
N THR A 123 2.85 12.72 -5.01
CA THR A 123 3.77 12.78 -6.15
C THR A 123 5.22 12.92 -5.70
N VAL A 124 6.18 12.64 -6.58
CA VAL A 124 7.63 12.88 -6.31
C VAL A 124 7.87 14.32 -5.86
N LYS A 125 7.26 15.29 -6.55
CA LYS A 125 7.40 16.71 -6.21
C LYS A 125 6.92 17.04 -4.79
N GLN A 126 5.79 16.47 -4.38
CA GLN A 126 5.27 16.64 -3.02
C GLN A 126 6.14 15.92 -2.01
N LEU A 127 6.59 14.67 -2.31
CA LEU A 127 7.46 13.90 -1.43
C LEU A 127 8.79 14.62 -1.16
N GLN A 128 9.40 15.24 -2.17
CA GLN A 128 10.63 16.03 -2.02
C GLN A 128 10.44 17.24 -1.10
N LYS A 129 9.28 17.90 -1.19
CA LYS A 129 8.95 19.04 -0.34
C LYS A 129 8.74 18.70 1.13
N LEU A 130 8.48 17.43 1.47
CA LEU A 130 8.30 17.02 2.88
C LEU A 130 9.55 17.22 3.75
N LYS A 131 10.72 17.44 3.17
CA LYS A 131 11.96 17.73 3.93
C LYS A 131 12.22 19.21 4.16
N GLU A 132 11.35 20.10 3.71
CA GLU A 132 11.58 21.55 3.79
C GLU A 132 11.45 22.09 5.21
N LYS A 133 10.57 21.50 6.04
CA LYS A 133 10.31 21.97 7.40
C LYS A 133 10.47 20.85 8.42
N LEU A 134 11.46 20.98 9.29
CA LEU A 134 11.61 20.12 10.46
C LEU A 134 10.57 20.53 11.53
N LEU A 135 9.73 19.59 11.95
CA LEU A 135 8.76 19.79 13.04
C LEU A 135 9.39 19.48 14.40
N ALA A 136 10.10 18.36 14.51
CA ALA A 136 10.75 17.93 15.74
C ALA A 136 11.90 16.96 15.45
N SER A 137 12.80 16.84 16.42
CA SER A 137 13.89 15.87 16.42
C SER A 137 14.14 15.37 17.83
N TYR A 138 14.24 14.06 18.03
CA TYR A 138 14.54 13.46 19.32
C TYR A 138 15.60 12.37 19.19
N THR A 139 16.53 12.34 20.17
CA THR A 139 17.65 11.40 20.18
C THR A 139 17.75 10.70 21.54
N THR A 140 17.95 9.40 21.51
CA THR A 140 18.27 8.58 22.69
C THR A 140 19.58 7.84 22.48
N TYR A 141 20.25 7.48 23.59
CA TYR A 141 21.59 6.87 23.57
C TYR A 141 21.56 5.42 24.04
N TYR A 142 22.46 4.60 23.50
CA TYR A 142 22.63 3.20 23.90
C TYR A 142 24.09 2.76 23.85
N ASN A 143 24.41 1.70 24.56
CA ASN A 143 25.73 1.11 24.51
C ASN A 143 25.90 0.26 23.25
N LYS A 144 26.69 0.75 22.29
CA LYS A 144 26.95 0.08 21.01
C LYS A 144 27.70 -1.26 21.15
N SER A 145 28.36 -1.52 22.26
CA SER A 145 29.07 -2.78 22.51
C SER A 145 28.12 -3.95 22.79
N ILE A 146 26.83 -3.69 23.04
CA ILE A 146 25.79 -4.74 23.15
C ILE A 146 25.26 -5.05 21.76
N TYR A 147 26.00 -5.87 21.00
CA TYR A 147 25.80 -6.08 19.56
C TYR A 147 24.38 -6.49 19.18
N ASN A 148 23.79 -7.49 19.83
CA ASN A 148 22.45 -7.97 19.51
C ASN A 148 21.39 -6.88 19.68
N ARG A 149 21.49 -6.10 20.78
CA ARG A 149 20.60 -4.98 21.05
C ARG A 149 20.78 -3.87 20.04
N SER A 150 22.01 -3.50 19.71
CA SER A 150 22.34 -2.52 18.69
C SER A 150 21.76 -2.89 17.34
N HIS A 151 21.94 -4.14 16.92
CA HIS A 151 21.37 -4.69 15.69
C HIS A 151 19.83 -4.62 15.66
N ASN A 152 19.15 -4.95 16.76
CA ASN A 152 17.69 -4.83 16.84
C ASN A 152 17.21 -3.38 16.74
N LEU A 153 17.95 -2.45 17.34
CA LEU A 153 17.69 -1.01 17.21
C LEU A 153 17.82 -0.53 15.76
N GLU A 154 18.88 -0.94 15.07
CA GLU A 154 19.10 -0.62 13.65
C GLU A 154 17.97 -1.17 12.77
N LEU A 155 17.54 -2.43 12.98
CA LEU A 155 16.44 -3.03 12.22
C LEU A 155 15.12 -2.30 12.46
N SER A 156 14.77 -2.03 13.72
CA SER A 156 13.50 -1.37 14.04
C SER A 156 13.48 0.10 13.56
N THR A 157 14.61 0.77 13.66
CA THR A 157 14.76 2.15 13.18
C THR A 157 14.69 2.20 11.65
N LYS A 158 15.36 1.28 10.95
CA LYS A 158 15.28 1.16 9.50
C LYS A 158 13.85 0.91 9.00
N ALA A 159 13.05 0.17 9.78
CA ALA A 159 11.66 -0.13 9.39
C ALA A 159 10.75 1.11 9.38
N ILE A 160 11.05 2.12 10.20
CA ILE A 160 10.28 3.38 10.25
C ILE A 160 10.95 4.53 9.48
N ASP A 161 12.15 4.28 8.90
CA ASP A 161 12.90 5.32 8.19
C ASP A 161 12.24 5.67 6.85
N HIS A 162 12.18 6.98 6.56
CA HIS A 162 11.58 7.55 5.36
C HIS A 162 10.10 7.14 5.14
N LEU A 163 9.36 6.93 6.24
CA LEU A 163 7.94 6.64 6.20
C LEU A 163 7.12 7.92 6.12
N VAL A 164 6.17 7.96 5.19
CA VAL A 164 5.19 9.06 5.07
C VAL A 164 3.88 8.65 5.74
N VAL A 165 3.35 9.53 6.59
CA VAL A 165 2.02 9.39 7.19
C VAL A 165 1.12 10.50 6.63
N MET A 166 0.11 10.09 5.85
CA MET A 166 -0.80 11.02 5.18
C MET A 166 -1.73 11.73 6.16
N PRO A 167 -2.33 12.88 5.78
CA PRO A 167 -3.37 13.53 6.58
C PRO A 167 -4.48 12.57 6.97
N GLY A 168 -4.81 12.54 8.26
CA GLY A 168 -5.84 11.68 8.82
C GLY A 168 -5.43 10.23 9.06
N GLU A 169 -4.28 9.78 8.56
CA GLU A 169 -3.78 8.42 8.79
C GLU A 169 -3.27 8.23 10.21
N THR A 170 -3.44 7.02 10.71
CA THR A 170 -2.88 6.58 11.99
C THR A 170 -1.71 5.65 11.73
N PHE A 171 -0.57 5.98 12.30
CA PHE A 171 0.64 5.14 12.34
C PHE A 171 0.49 4.11 13.47
N SER A 172 0.91 2.86 13.22
CA SER A 172 1.06 1.80 14.21
C SER A 172 2.48 1.27 14.16
N PHE A 173 3.20 1.34 15.28
CA PHE A 173 4.56 0.84 15.36
C PHE A 173 4.63 -0.66 15.13
N ASN A 174 3.68 -1.43 15.71
CA ASN A 174 3.65 -2.86 15.53
C ASN A 174 3.35 -3.29 14.10
N GLU A 175 2.47 -2.59 13.39
CA GLU A 175 2.16 -2.88 11.99
C GLU A 175 3.36 -2.60 11.08
N ILE A 176 4.04 -1.47 11.26
CA ILE A 176 5.18 -1.07 10.41
C ILE A 176 6.40 -1.94 10.70
N VAL A 177 6.79 -2.08 11.96
CA VAL A 177 7.97 -2.87 12.34
C VAL A 177 7.70 -4.37 12.20
N GLY A 178 6.45 -4.81 12.40
CA GLY A 178 6.00 -6.20 12.29
C GLY A 178 6.51 -7.08 13.43
N GLN A 179 6.21 -8.37 13.35
CA GLN A 179 6.62 -9.36 14.35
C GLN A 179 8.15 -9.50 14.39
N ARG A 180 8.71 -9.48 15.60
CA ARG A 180 10.15 -9.61 15.84
C ARG A 180 10.51 -11.09 15.92
N THR A 181 11.08 -11.62 14.83
CA THR A 181 11.46 -13.04 14.72
C THR A 181 12.90 -13.18 14.24
N ILE A 182 13.52 -14.32 14.54
CA ILE A 182 14.85 -14.68 14.04
C ILE A 182 14.87 -14.65 12.50
N LYS A 183 13.80 -15.16 11.86
CA LYS A 183 13.66 -15.15 10.39
C LYS A 183 13.73 -13.75 9.79
N ARG A 184 13.30 -12.74 10.54
CA ARG A 184 13.38 -11.32 10.14
C ARG A 184 14.68 -10.64 10.60
N GLY A 185 15.64 -11.41 11.10
CA GLY A 185 16.96 -10.94 11.51
C GLY A 185 17.04 -10.42 12.93
N TYR A 186 15.96 -10.44 13.73
CA TYR A 186 16.03 -10.01 15.12
C TYR A 186 16.78 -11.02 15.98
N LYS A 187 17.55 -10.51 16.95
CA LYS A 187 18.41 -11.27 17.83
C LYS A 187 17.89 -11.24 19.27
N GLU A 188 18.29 -12.22 20.06
CA GLU A 188 18.05 -12.21 21.50
C GLU A 188 18.85 -11.09 22.17
N ALA A 189 18.17 -10.35 23.04
CA ALA A 189 18.76 -9.33 23.88
C ALA A 189 17.83 -9.08 25.07
N LYS A 190 18.33 -8.28 26.05
CA LYS A 190 17.59 -7.95 27.27
C LYS A 190 16.23 -7.30 26.97
N ILE A 191 15.16 -7.87 27.55
CA ILE A 191 13.79 -7.36 27.54
C ILE A 191 13.28 -7.16 28.97
N ILE A 192 12.14 -6.46 29.12
CA ILE A 192 11.44 -6.31 30.41
C ILE A 192 10.12 -7.08 30.29
N VAL A 193 9.91 -8.06 31.16
CA VAL A 193 8.68 -8.86 31.24
C VAL A 193 8.16 -8.81 32.67
N LYS A 194 6.95 -8.27 32.86
CA LYS A 194 6.31 -8.13 34.19
C LYS A 194 7.20 -7.46 35.27
N GLY A 195 8.00 -6.46 34.84
CA GLY A 195 8.89 -5.74 35.76
C GLY A 195 10.27 -6.42 36.01
N GLU A 196 10.51 -7.59 35.42
CA GLU A 196 11.78 -8.31 35.53
C GLU A 196 12.55 -8.27 34.22
N TYR A 197 13.87 -8.33 34.31
CA TYR A 197 14.73 -8.49 33.13
C TYR A 197 14.78 -9.95 32.70
N SER A 198 14.63 -10.18 31.41
CA SER A 198 14.74 -11.48 30.76
C SER A 198 15.47 -11.33 29.42
N GLU A 199 15.79 -12.43 28.77
CA GLU A 199 16.27 -12.47 27.39
C GLU A 199 15.11 -12.77 26.44
N GLY A 200 15.09 -12.11 25.29
CA GLY A 200 14.06 -12.35 24.29
C GLY A 200 14.38 -11.73 22.94
N ILE A 201 13.76 -12.28 21.91
CA ILE A 201 13.94 -11.82 20.54
C ILE A 201 13.44 -10.37 20.39
N GLY A 202 14.28 -9.50 19.84
CA GLY A 202 13.94 -8.08 19.60
C GLY A 202 14.17 -7.20 20.81
N GLY A 203 14.93 -7.64 21.83
CA GLY A 203 15.29 -6.78 22.96
C GLY A 203 15.94 -5.45 22.49
N GLY A 204 15.47 -4.33 23.05
CA GLY A 204 15.90 -2.97 22.70
C GLY A 204 14.89 -2.15 21.91
N ILE A 205 13.96 -2.75 21.16
CA ILE A 205 13.04 -2.07 20.24
C ILE A 205 12.17 -1.00 20.90
N CYS A 206 11.81 -1.17 22.18
CA CYS A 206 11.07 -0.16 22.93
C CYS A 206 11.84 1.18 23.06
N GLN A 207 13.14 1.19 22.85
CA GLN A 207 13.88 2.45 22.75
C GLN A 207 13.58 3.18 21.43
N THR A 208 13.43 2.45 20.31
CA THR A 208 13.03 3.04 19.04
C THR A 208 11.63 3.64 19.14
N SER A 209 10.66 2.90 19.71
CA SER A 209 9.29 3.42 19.90
C SER A 209 9.22 4.60 20.86
N SER A 210 10.02 4.60 21.93
CA SER A 210 10.09 5.75 22.87
C SER A 210 10.74 6.97 22.23
N THR A 211 11.77 6.78 21.40
CA THR A 211 12.39 7.89 20.67
C THR A 211 11.39 8.49 19.68
N LEU A 212 10.66 7.64 18.95
CA LEU A 212 9.61 8.09 18.04
C LEU A 212 8.49 8.81 18.80
N PHE A 213 8.00 8.24 19.93
CA PHE A 213 6.98 8.88 20.75
C PHE A 213 7.36 10.30 21.15
N ASN A 214 8.56 10.51 21.70
CA ASN A 214 9.00 11.84 22.11
C ASN A 214 9.11 12.80 20.93
N CYS A 215 9.55 12.31 19.76
CA CYS A 215 9.65 13.13 18.56
C CYS A 215 8.27 13.57 18.05
N VAL A 216 7.31 12.64 17.95
CA VAL A 216 5.97 12.97 17.42
C VAL A 216 5.14 13.80 18.41
N ASP A 217 5.35 13.61 19.72
CA ASP A 217 4.75 14.44 20.76
C ASP A 217 5.27 15.89 20.68
N GLN A 218 6.58 16.07 20.50
CA GLN A 218 7.19 17.40 20.26
C GLN A 218 6.74 18.02 18.93
N ALA A 219 6.36 17.21 17.93
CA ALA A 219 5.80 17.66 16.66
C ALA A 219 4.30 18.02 16.78
N ASP A 220 3.71 17.94 17.96
CA ASP A 220 2.30 18.18 18.24
C ASP A 220 1.37 17.27 17.40
N LEU A 221 1.72 15.96 17.28
CA LEU A 221 0.89 14.95 16.65
C LEU A 221 0.03 14.25 17.71
N THR A 222 -1.18 13.85 17.30
CA THR A 222 -2.15 13.23 18.23
C THR A 222 -1.73 11.80 18.60
N ILE A 223 -1.39 11.57 19.86
CA ILE A 223 -1.11 10.24 20.41
C ILE A 223 -2.41 9.47 20.55
N VAL A 224 -2.52 8.31 19.88
CA VAL A 224 -3.71 7.44 19.89
C VAL A 224 -3.56 6.31 20.89
N GLU A 225 -2.38 5.69 20.97
CA GLU A 225 -2.09 4.61 21.91
C GLU A 225 -0.64 4.70 22.37
N ARG A 226 -0.43 4.70 23.68
CA ARG A 226 0.87 4.61 24.34
C ARG A 226 0.74 3.92 25.68
N LYS A 227 1.67 3.03 25.99
CA LYS A 227 1.77 2.40 27.29
C LYS A 227 3.20 2.52 27.81
N SER A 228 3.36 2.88 29.09
CA SER A 228 4.66 2.88 29.77
C SER A 228 5.08 1.47 30.18
N HIS A 229 6.39 1.27 30.34
CA HIS A 229 6.91 0.04 30.92
C HIS A 229 6.51 -0.08 32.39
N SER A 230 6.46 -1.32 32.87
CA SER A 230 6.27 -1.63 34.30
C SER A 230 7.50 -1.30 35.15
N LYS A 231 8.62 -0.92 34.54
CA LYS A 231 9.89 -0.54 35.18
C LYS A 231 10.51 0.64 34.42
N GLU A 232 11.12 1.56 35.15
CA GLU A 232 11.80 2.70 34.53
C GLU A 232 12.91 2.26 33.57
N VAL A 233 13.02 2.94 32.45
CA VAL A 233 14.01 2.72 31.41
C VAL A 233 15.03 3.84 31.40
N PRO A 234 16.33 3.57 31.17
CA PRO A 234 17.38 4.58 31.36
C PRO A 234 17.58 5.52 30.16
N TYR A 235 16.93 5.29 29.03
CA TYR A 235 17.19 6.01 27.77
C TYR A 235 16.25 7.20 27.52
N VAL A 236 15.18 7.34 28.31
CA VAL A 236 14.28 8.51 28.31
C VAL A 236 13.95 8.92 29.75
N PRO A 237 13.51 10.16 29.99
CA PRO A 237 13.00 10.58 31.30
C PRO A 237 11.82 9.71 31.74
N LYS A 238 11.53 9.69 33.02
CA LYS A 238 10.38 9.02 33.62
C LYS A 238 9.09 9.40 32.88
N GLU A 239 8.22 8.41 32.64
CA GLU A 239 6.95 8.55 31.92
C GLU A 239 7.07 9.05 30.47
N ARG A 240 8.29 9.08 29.93
CA ARG A 240 8.52 9.45 28.51
C ARG A 240 8.87 8.25 27.64
N ASP A 241 8.50 7.05 28.05
CA ASP A 241 8.70 5.81 27.33
C ASP A 241 7.42 5.33 26.62
N ALA A 242 7.58 4.46 25.63
CA ALA A 242 6.49 3.80 24.91
C ALA A 242 6.86 2.32 24.73
N THR A 243 6.24 1.45 25.52
CA THR A 243 6.46 0.00 25.39
C THR A 243 5.66 -0.58 24.24
N VAL A 244 6.28 -1.50 23.50
CA VAL A 244 5.66 -2.19 22.36
C VAL A 244 5.97 -3.69 22.42
N SER A 245 4.99 -4.52 22.09
CA SER A 245 5.16 -5.95 21.91
C SER A 245 4.20 -6.48 20.85
N TRP A 246 4.61 -7.51 20.10
CA TRP A 246 3.72 -8.11 19.11
C TRP A 246 2.57 -8.87 19.80
N GLY A 247 1.34 -8.54 19.40
CA GLY A 247 0.14 -9.07 20.04
C GLY A 247 -0.20 -8.46 21.41
N GLY A 248 0.52 -7.42 21.82
CA GLY A 248 0.33 -6.68 23.07
C GLY A 248 0.33 -5.18 22.85
N PRO A 249 0.92 -4.37 23.77
CA PRO A 249 0.96 -2.93 23.65
C PRO A 249 1.53 -2.44 22.34
N ASP A 250 0.96 -1.36 21.81
CA ASP A 250 1.43 -0.68 20.62
C ASP A 250 1.70 0.79 20.91
N PHE A 251 2.45 1.44 20.02
CA PHE A 251 2.54 2.88 19.97
C PHE A 251 1.90 3.37 18.68
N LYS A 252 0.81 4.15 18.83
CA LYS A 252 0.05 4.72 17.72
C LYS A 252 -0.08 6.22 17.84
N PHE A 253 0.06 6.91 16.74
CA PHE A 253 -0.25 8.34 16.63
C PHE A 253 -0.98 8.62 15.32
N LYS A 254 -1.73 9.71 15.26
CA LYS A 254 -2.46 10.17 14.07
C LYS A 254 -1.85 11.46 13.56
N ASN A 255 -1.68 11.55 12.26
CA ASN A 255 -1.40 12.82 11.61
C ASN A 255 -2.70 13.61 11.43
N GLN A 256 -3.00 14.52 12.36
CA GLN A 256 -4.15 15.42 12.30
C GLN A 256 -3.90 16.67 11.46
N ARG A 257 -2.68 16.85 10.94
CA ARG A 257 -2.30 18.00 10.12
C ARG A 257 -2.97 17.90 8.73
N LYS A 258 -2.99 19.01 8.03
CA LYS A 258 -3.50 19.08 6.64
C LYS A 258 -2.50 18.51 5.63
N ASP A 259 -1.20 18.52 5.97
CA ASP A 259 -0.11 18.06 5.13
C ASP A 259 0.43 16.72 5.59
N PRO A 260 0.97 15.90 4.68
CA PRO A 260 1.69 14.70 5.04
C PRO A 260 2.91 15.02 5.92
N ILE A 261 3.30 14.07 6.76
CA ILE A 261 4.56 14.12 7.50
C ILE A 261 5.50 13.02 7.01
N LEU A 262 6.79 13.30 7.09
CA LEU A 262 7.86 12.34 6.79
C LEU A 262 8.63 12.05 8.08
N ILE A 263 8.71 10.78 8.44
CA ILE A 263 9.58 10.30 9.52
C ILE A 263 10.93 9.94 8.90
N VAL A 264 12.00 10.53 9.40
CA VAL A 264 13.37 10.15 9.07
C VAL A 264 14.01 9.62 10.35
N SER A 265 14.61 8.45 10.29
CA SER A 265 15.20 7.81 11.48
C SER A 265 16.52 7.14 11.17
N GLU A 266 17.40 7.16 12.16
CA GLU A 266 18.73 6.58 12.08
C GLU A 266 19.13 5.98 13.42
N ALA A 267 19.73 4.79 13.39
CA ALA A 267 20.42 4.20 14.52
C ALA A 267 21.87 3.88 14.13
N GLY A 268 22.79 4.25 14.99
CA GLY A 268 24.22 4.03 14.78
C GLY A 268 25.05 4.82 15.78
N ASN A 269 26.32 4.45 15.95
CA ASN A 269 27.26 5.14 16.83
C ASN A 269 26.74 5.35 18.27
N GLY A 270 25.92 4.41 18.79
CA GLY A 270 25.37 4.48 20.15
C GLY A 270 24.21 5.43 20.32
N ARG A 271 23.56 5.88 19.25
CA ARG A 271 22.39 6.76 19.30
C ARG A 271 21.28 6.30 18.33
N VAL A 272 20.06 6.54 18.73
CA VAL A 272 18.86 6.48 17.86
C VAL A 272 18.34 7.92 17.73
N THR A 273 18.18 8.40 16.52
CA THR A 273 17.61 9.72 16.24
C THR A 273 16.37 9.53 15.35
N VAL A 274 15.30 10.23 15.71
CA VAL A 274 14.07 10.33 14.90
C VAL A 274 13.80 11.80 14.65
N GLN A 275 13.44 12.12 13.42
CA GLN A 275 13.07 13.46 12.97
C GLN A 275 11.72 13.37 12.26
N VAL A 276 10.88 14.36 12.47
CA VAL A 276 9.59 14.50 11.76
C VAL A 276 9.62 15.78 10.95
N PHE A 277 9.35 15.64 9.67
CA PHE A 277 9.33 16.76 8.71
C PHE A 277 7.93 16.91 8.10
N THR A 278 7.68 18.07 7.50
CA THR A 278 6.52 18.37 6.65
C THR A 278 6.90 19.34 5.54
N SER A 279 5.98 19.61 4.62
CA SER A 279 6.13 20.70 3.65
C SER A 279 6.01 22.07 4.34
N SER A 280 6.57 23.08 3.73
CA SER A 280 6.48 24.50 4.14
C SER A 280 5.10 25.05 3.94
#